data_b4893ab15acad45afbbebc85cd702798
#
_entry.id   b4893ab15acad45afbbebc85cd702798
#
_cell.length_a   1.000
_cell.length_b   1.000
_cell.length_c   1.000
_cell.angle_alpha   90.00
_cell.angle_beta   90.00
_cell.angle_gamma   90.00
#
_symmetry.space_group_name_H-M   'P 1'
#
loop_
_entity.id
_entity.type
_entity.pdbx_description
1 polymer ?
#
loop_
_entity_poly.entity_id
_entity_poly.type
_entity_poly.pdbx_seq_one_letter_code
_entity_poly.pdbx_strand_id
1 'polypeptide(L)'
;MDLYIYYRVSNEHSAQLQSQVMTLQKHIDDQYEIRSSLKRRIEENVPYQTWMEIYFSVPDQFLKVIDHAVSEANLARWIEGERHTEIFVDMSQCA
;
A
#
# COMPACT_ATOMS: atom_id res chain seq x y z
N MET A 1 9.45 12.17 0.55
CA MET A 1 9.18 11.16 1.59
C MET A 1 8.61 9.90 0.98
N ASP A 2 8.81 8.78 1.65
CA ASP A 2 8.28 7.51 1.21
C ASP A 2 7.22 7.03 2.19
N LEU A 3 6.14 6.44 1.67
CA LEU A 3 5.07 5.88 2.49
C LEU A 3 5.16 4.35 2.47
N TYR A 4 5.11 3.75 3.65
CA TYR A 4 5.07 2.31 3.84
C TYR A 4 3.75 1.96 4.51
N ILE A 5 2.90 1.20 3.81
CA ILE A 5 1.57 0.87 4.30
C ILE A 5 1.44 -0.65 4.35
N TYR A 6 1.27 -1.19 5.56
CA TYR A 6 1.23 -2.64 5.73
C TYR A 6 -0.07 -3.07 6.41
N TYR A 7 -0.46 -4.32 6.11
CA TYR A 7 -1.71 -4.89 6.60
C TYR A 7 -1.72 -6.40 6.38
N ARG A 8 -2.70 -7.06 7.01
CA ARG A 8 -2.90 -8.49 6.84
C ARG A 8 -3.96 -8.78 5.80
N VAL A 9 -3.75 -9.87 5.06
CA VAL A 9 -4.65 -10.35 4.02
C VAL A 9 -4.89 -11.83 4.23
N SER A 10 -6.16 -12.24 4.25
CA SER A 10 -6.51 -13.66 4.27
C SER A 10 -6.00 -14.32 2.98
N ASN A 11 -5.42 -15.52 3.09
CA ASN A 11 -5.01 -16.28 1.92
C ASN A 11 -6.17 -16.50 0.94
N GLU A 12 -7.38 -16.56 1.45
CA GLU A 12 -8.60 -16.73 0.67
C GLU A 12 -8.87 -15.57 -0.29
N HIS A 13 -8.45 -14.35 0.08
CA HIS A 13 -8.74 -13.14 -0.69
C HIS A 13 -7.51 -12.54 -1.36
N SER A 14 -6.36 -13.20 -1.28
CA SER A 14 -5.09 -12.63 -1.73
C SER A 14 -5.07 -12.32 -3.23
N ALA A 15 -5.65 -13.20 -4.05
CA ALA A 15 -5.64 -12.99 -5.51
C ALA A 15 -6.48 -11.77 -5.92
N GLN A 16 -7.67 -11.62 -5.35
CA GLN A 16 -8.56 -10.50 -5.65
C GLN A 16 -7.93 -9.17 -5.19
N LEU A 17 -7.39 -9.16 -3.98
CA LEU A 17 -6.79 -7.94 -3.45
C LEU A 17 -5.54 -7.55 -4.22
N GLN A 18 -4.70 -8.52 -4.61
CA GLN A 18 -3.51 -8.23 -5.40
C GLN A 18 -3.87 -7.52 -6.71
N SER A 19 -4.85 -8.02 -7.43
CA SER A 19 -5.32 -7.40 -8.67
C SER A 19 -5.79 -5.97 -8.42
N GLN A 20 -6.55 -5.75 -7.35
CA GLN A 20 -7.09 -4.42 -7.03
C GLN A 20 -5.99 -3.44 -6.63
N VAL A 21 -5.04 -3.86 -5.81
CA VAL A 21 -3.95 -3.00 -5.37
C VAL A 21 -3.05 -2.64 -6.55
N MET A 22 -2.73 -3.60 -7.41
CA MET A 22 -1.88 -3.34 -8.58
C MET A 22 -2.56 -2.38 -9.56
N THR A 23 -3.87 -2.48 -9.73
CA THR A 23 -4.64 -1.54 -10.55
C THR A 23 -4.58 -0.13 -9.94
N LEU A 24 -4.76 -0.03 -8.64
CA LEU A 24 -4.68 1.25 -7.92
C LEU A 24 -3.30 1.87 -8.06
N GLN A 25 -2.24 1.08 -7.88
CA GLN A 25 -0.86 1.56 -7.98
C GLN A 25 -0.53 2.02 -9.40
N LYS A 26 -1.03 1.30 -10.42
CA LYS A 26 -0.85 1.72 -11.80
C LYS A 26 -1.57 3.05 -12.08
N HIS A 27 -2.77 3.21 -11.58
CA HIS A 27 -3.51 4.45 -11.72
C HIS A 27 -2.78 5.63 -11.05
N ILE A 28 -2.21 5.41 -9.88
CA ILE A 28 -1.42 6.43 -9.18
C ILE A 28 -0.18 6.81 -9.98
N ASP A 29 0.51 5.82 -10.56
CA ASP A 29 1.68 6.09 -11.40
C ASP A 29 1.29 6.87 -12.64
N ASP A 30 0.22 6.46 -13.33
CA ASP A 30 -0.22 7.12 -14.55
C ASP A 30 -0.66 8.56 -14.30
N GLN A 31 -1.32 8.84 -13.18
CA GLN A 31 -1.90 10.14 -12.91
C GLN A 31 -0.96 11.10 -12.16
N TYR A 32 -0.12 10.59 -11.29
CA TYR A 32 0.73 11.41 -10.41
C TYR A 32 2.22 11.19 -10.61
N GLU A 33 2.60 10.25 -11.47
CA GLU A 33 4.00 9.87 -11.68
C GLU A 33 4.68 9.41 -10.38
N ILE A 34 3.94 8.69 -9.53
CA ILE A 34 4.43 8.14 -8.27
C ILE A 34 4.69 6.65 -8.47
N ARG A 35 5.96 6.26 -8.33
CA ARG A 35 6.37 4.86 -8.38
C ARG A 35 5.99 4.17 -7.09
N SER A 36 5.63 2.89 -7.20
CA SER A 36 5.18 2.11 -6.05
C SER A 36 5.66 0.67 -6.15
N SER A 37 5.48 -0.04 -5.05
CA SER A 37 5.82 -1.45 -4.96
C SER A 37 4.80 -2.15 -4.06
N LEU A 38 4.59 -3.43 -4.30
CA LEU A 38 3.76 -4.27 -3.45
C LEU A 38 4.57 -5.50 -3.08
N LYS A 39 4.75 -5.71 -1.79
CA LYS A 39 5.56 -6.81 -1.25
C LYS A 39 4.77 -7.59 -0.22
N ARG A 40 5.14 -8.83 -0.03
CA ARG A 40 4.59 -9.66 1.05
C ARG A 40 5.71 -10.24 1.89
N ARG A 41 5.44 -10.40 3.18
CA ARG A 41 6.34 -11.13 4.07
C ARG A 41 6.14 -12.62 3.80
N ILE A 42 7.23 -13.38 3.78
CA ILE A 42 7.15 -14.84 3.70
C ILE A 42 6.76 -15.35 5.09
N GLU A 43 5.59 -15.96 5.17
CA GLU A 43 5.06 -16.54 6.41
C GLU A 43 4.56 -17.95 6.10
N GLU A 44 4.91 -18.90 6.99
CA GLU A 44 4.50 -20.27 6.83
C GLU A 44 3.52 -20.67 7.92
N ASN A 45 2.62 -21.60 7.58
CA ASN A 45 1.69 -22.21 8.53
C ASN A 45 0.71 -21.23 9.20
N VAL A 46 0.39 -20.13 8.51
CA VAL A 46 -0.62 -19.19 8.97
C VAL A 46 -1.65 -18.96 7.85
N PRO A 47 -2.91 -18.67 8.19
CA PRO A 47 -3.96 -18.49 7.19
C PRO A 47 -4.00 -17.09 6.59
N TYR A 48 -2.98 -16.28 6.80
CA TYR A 48 -2.91 -14.91 6.32
C TYR A 48 -1.51 -14.57 5.80
N GLN A 49 -1.45 -13.48 5.07
CA GLN A 49 -0.19 -12.87 4.60
C GLN A 49 -0.11 -11.45 5.14
N THR A 50 1.11 -10.97 5.37
CA THR A 50 1.34 -9.55 5.63
C THR A 50 1.88 -8.91 4.37
N TRP A 51 1.20 -7.88 3.89
CA TRP A 51 1.57 -7.15 2.68
C TRP A 51 2.08 -5.76 3.03
N MET A 52 2.93 -5.24 2.15
CA MET A 52 3.42 -3.86 2.25
C MET A 52 3.29 -3.18 0.89
N GLU A 53 2.55 -2.07 0.86
CA GLU A 53 2.56 -1.12 -0.25
C GLU A 53 3.60 -0.06 0.05
N ILE A 54 4.41 0.29 -0.94
CA ILE A 54 5.42 1.34 -0.81
C ILE A 54 5.16 2.37 -1.91
N TYR A 55 5.13 3.65 -1.53
CA TYR A 55 4.99 4.76 -2.48
C TYR A 55 6.19 5.68 -2.32
N PHE A 56 6.98 5.84 -3.39
CA PHE A 56 8.27 6.50 -3.34
C PHE A 56 8.18 7.98 -3.69
N SER A 57 8.92 8.80 -2.95
CA SER A 57 9.09 10.24 -3.25
C SER A 57 7.76 10.97 -3.42
N VAL A 58 6.85 10.75 -2.47
CA VAL A 58 5.53 11.37 -2.53
C VAL A 58 5.56 12.80 -2.01
N PRO A 59 4.72 13.69 -2.55
CA PRO A 59 4.59 15.05 -2.03
C PRO A 59 3.83 15.05 -0.69
N ASP A 60 3.87 16.18 -0.01
CA ASP A 60 3.13 16.37 1.23
C ASP A 60 1.63 16.09 1.01
N GLN A 61 1.00 15.50 2.00
CA GLN A 61 -0.43 15.18 2.02
C GLN A 61 -0.87 14.15 0.98
N PHE A 62 0.07 13.46 0.33
CA PHE A 62 -0.29 12.45 -0.65
C PHE A 62 -1.02 11.25 -0.03
N LEU A 63 -0.82 11.01 1.26
CA LEU A 63 -1.55 9.94 1.96
C LEU A 63 -3.07 10.11 1.80
N LYS A 64 -3.56 11.34 1.75
CA LYS A 64 -4.99 11.60 1.54
C LYS A 64 -5.47 11.10 0.18
N VAL A 65 -4.64 11.22 -0.85
CA VAL A 65 -4.95 10.71 -2.19
C VAL A 65 -5.06 9.18 -2.15
N ILE A 66 -4.09 8.53 -1.50
CA ILE A 66 -4.08 7.08 -1.37
C ILE A 66 -5.30 6.60 -0.57
N ASP A 67 -5.57 7.22 0.57
CA ASP A 67 -6.69 6.84 1.42
C ASP A 67 -8.03 6.99 0.69
N HIS A 68 -8.17 8.06 -0.09
CA HIS A 68 -9.37 8.24 -0.90
C HIS A 68 -9.52 7.14 -1.95
N ALA A 69 -8.44 6.81 -2.66
CA ALA A 69 -8.46 5.76 -3.67
C ALA A 69 -8.78 4.39 -3.07
N VAL A 70 -8.21 4.09 -1.90
CA VAL A 70 -8.49 2.85 -1.17
C VAL A 70 -9.96 2.77 -0.75
N SER A 71 -10.52 3.88 -0.28
CA SER A 71 -11.92 3.97 0.11
C SER A 71 -12.85 3.79 -1.09
N GLU A 72 -12.56 4.46 -2.19
CA GLU A 72 -13.37 4.35 -3.42
C GLU A 72 -13.36 2.92 -3.96
N ALA A 73 -12.24 2.22 -3.89
CA ALA A 73 -12.13 0.83 -4.33
C ALA A 73 -12.64 -0.17 -3.30
N ASN A 74 -13.01 0.30 -2.10
CA ASN A 74 -13.49 -0.53 -0.99
C ASN A 74 -12.54 -1.70 -0.67
N LEU A 75 -11.24 -1.40 -0.58
CA LEU A 75 -10.24 -2.43 -0.33
C LEU A 75 -10.34 -3.01 1.08
N ALA A 76 -10.92 -2.27 2.03
CA ALA A 76 -11.06 -2.71 3.42
C ALA A 76 -11.80 -4.05 3.54
N ARG A 77 -12.67 -4.36 2.60
CA ARG A 77 -13.44 -5.63 2.60
C ARG A 77 -12.56 -6.87 2.51
N TRP A 78 -11.33 -6.73 2.01
CA TRP A 78 -10.39 -7.86 1.86
C TRP A 78 -9.20 -7.79 2.79
N ILE A 79 -9.14 -6.77 3.64
CA ILE A 79 -8.04 -6.55 4.58
C ILE A 79 -8.51 -6.95 5.97
N GLU A 80 -7.68 -7.70 6.69
CA GLU A 80 -7.95 -8.05 8.08
C GLU A 80 -7.36 -6.97 8.98
N GLY A 81 -8.24 -6.29 9.75
CA GLY A 81 -7.82 -5.22 10.62
C GLY A 81 -7.57 -3.92 9.85
N GLU A 82 -6.58 -3.17 10.29
CA GLU A 82 -6.32 -1.82 9.79
C GLU A 82 -5.10 -1.76 8.88
N ARG A 83 -5.09 -0.73 8.04
CA ARG A 83 -3.90 -0.34 7.29
C ARG A 83 -3.04 0.52 8.20
N HIS A 84 -1.77 0.13 8.35
CA HIS A 84 -0.80 0.86 9.17
C HIS A 84 0.14 1.62 8.26
N THR A 85 0.27 2.93 8.47
CA THR A 85 1.11 3.78 7.64
C THR A 85 2.30 4.30 8.41
N GLU A 86 3.48 4.18 7.83
CA GLU A 86 4.71 4.77 8.32
C GLU A 86 5.30 5.67 7.25
N ILE A 87 5.83 6.82 7.67
CA ILE A 87 6.41 7.82 6.78
C ILE A 87 7.91 7.88 7.04
N PHE A 88 8.70 7.72 5.98
CA PHE A 88 10.15 7.81 6.06
C PHE A 88 10.65 8.92 5.15
N VAL A 89 11.68 9.64 5.60
CA VAL A 89 12.34 10.68 4.82
C VAL A 89 13.83 10.36 4.72
N ASP A 90 14.45 10.82 3.64
CA ASP A 90 15.89 10.66 3.48
C ASP A 90 16.62 11.60 4.44
N MET A 91 17.61 11.07 5.15
CA MET A 91 18.37 11.88 6.10
C MET A 91 19.18 12.97 5.38
N SER A 92 19.58 12.74 4.16
CA SER A 92 20.31 13.72 3.36
C SER A 92 19.48 14.95 2.98
N GLN A 93 18.17 14.90 3.10
CA GLN A 93 17.27 16.02 2.80
C GLN A 93 17.15 16.99 3.96
N CYS A 94 17.73 16.69 5.08
CA CYS A 94 17.66 17.52 6.29
C CYS A 94 18.69 18.63 6.33
N ALA A 95 19.48 18.78 5.26
CA ALA A 95 20.53 19.79 5.20
C ALA A 95 19.97 21.18 4.89
#